data_4862f569a24953f79dd259ea8e52b6d9
#
_entry.id   4862f569a24953f79dd259ea8e52b6d9
#
_cell.length_a   1.000
_cell.length_b   1.000
_cell.length_c   1.000
_cell.angle_alpha   90.00
_cell.angle_beta   90.00
_cell.angle_gamma   90.00
#
_symmetry.space_group_name_H-M   'P 1'
#
loop_
_entity.id
_entity.type
_entity.pdbx_description
1 polymer ?
#
loop_
_entity_poly.entity_id
_entity_poly.type
_entity_poly.pdbx_seq_one_letter_code
_entity_poly.pdbx_strand_id
1 'polypeptide(L)'
;VLGVQAGIMLALALLLVNMLYVGGFLFLGEWLFGSIGWGLAHGVLFALALIVVVAMLMLGASRGSVIASLVVAALVAIVLAVVLALNVLHNTATYFAQQVAAPLDNPEAVGAVAGAVIVGLILLLVLWRGAGAGAGIAGLVGGAVLGALVGFLLASPWTTPPAAGFAITVGLITWPVLLLLLAGPKLDPAERFGRLKPSTTIETANETKAWLENEWRSRQKKLVKR
;
A
#
# COMPACT_ATOMS: atom_id res chain seq x y z
N VAL A 1 27.89 31.11 10.43
CA VAL A 1 26.59 31.71 10.78
C VAL A 1 25.53 31.34 9.71
N LEU A 2 25.78 31.59 8.42
CA LEU A 2 24.80 31.31 7.32
C LEU A 2 24.37 29.85 7.26
N GLY A 3 25.25 28.86 7.43
CA GLY A 3 24.94 27.45 7.40
C GLY A 3 24.01 27.00 8.54
N VAL A 4 24.17 27.57 9.73
CA VAL A 4 23.29 27.26 10.88
C VAL A 4 21.92 27.85 10.67
N GLN A 5 21.82 29.07 10.14
CA GLN A 5 20.52 29.69 9.80
C GLN A 5 19.78 28.91 8.71
N ALA A 6 20.46 28.47 7.66
CA ALA A 6 19.87 27.64 6.60
C ALA A 6 19.40 26.30 7.17
N GLY A 7 20.16 25.66 8.06
CA GLY A 7 19.76 24.43 8.75
C GLY A 7 18.51 24.59 9.60
N ILE A 8 18.42 25.67 10.37
CA ILE A 8 17.23 25.99 11.18
C ILE A 8 16.01 26.23 10.27
N MET A 9 16.16 27.02 9.19
CA MET A 9 15.09 27.28 8.24
C MET A 9 14.56 26.00 7.59
N LEU A 10 15.46 25.09 7.20
CA LEU A 10 15.08 23.79 6.63
C LEU A 10 14.32 22.94 7.65
N ALA A 11 14.82 22.87 8.90
CA ALA A 11 14.15 22.13 9.97
C ALA A 11 12.75 22.67 10.27
N LEU A 12 12.59 24.00 10.31
CA LEU A 12 11.28 24.64 10.50
C LEU A 12 10.35 24.40 9.30
N ALA A 13 10.86 24.42 8.08
CA ALA A 13 10.08 24.11 6.88
C ALA A 13 9.59 22.65 6.89
N LEU A 14 10.44 21.69 7.24
CA LEU A 14 10.06 20.28 7.38
C LEU A 14 9.03 20.08 8.49
N LEU A 15 9.20 20.76 9.63
CA LEU A 15 8.22 20.71 10.72
C LEU A 15 6.86 21.26 10.27
N LEU A 16 6.85 22.39 9.57
CA LEU A 16 5.62 23.00 9.03
C LEU A 16 4.91 22.04 8.06
N VAL A 17 5.64 21.45 7.12
CA VAL A 17 5.07 20.47 6.17
C VAL A 17 4.47 19.28 6.91
N ASN A 18 5.17 18.75 7.94
CA ASN A 18 4.65 17.66 8.77
C ASN A 18 3.39 18.05 9.51
N MET A 19 3.36 19.25 10.12
CA MET A 19 2.17 19.76 10.83
C MET A 19 0.99 19.97 9.90
N LEU A 20 1.21 20.50 8.69
CA LEU A 20 0.17 20.65 7.67
C LEU A 20 -0.35 19.30 7.18
N TYR A 21 0.55 18.32 7.00
CA TYR A 21 0.16 16.97 6.59
C TYR A 21 -0.70 16.30 7.66
N VAL A 22 -0.20 16.19 8.89
CA VAL A 22 -0.91 15.53 9.99
C VAL A 22 -2.19 16.30 10.33
N GLY A 23 -2.10 17.62 10.53
CA GLY A 23 -3.25 18.46 10.86
C GLY A 23 -4.31 18.46 9.77
N GLY A 24 -3.89 18.46 8.50
CA GLY A 24 -4.79 18.37 7.35
C GLY A 24 -5.59 17.07 7.33
N PHE A 25 -4.95 15.92 7.55
CA PHE A 25 -5.66 14.65 7.62
C PHE A 25 -6.55 14.53 8.85
N LEU A 26 -6.14 15.03 10.01
CA LEU A 26 -6.97 15.06 11.20
C LEU A 26 -8.20 15.94 10.99
N PHE A 27 -8.02 17.14 10.40
CA PHE A 27 -9.12 18.03 10.06
C PHE A 27 -10.09 17.40 9.05
N LEU A 28 -9.58 16.81 7.98
CA LEU A 28 -10.42 16.14 6.98
C LEU A 28 -11.16 14.95 7.59
N GLY A 29 -10.50 14.19 8.48
CA GLY A 29 -11.12 13.08 9.19
C GLY A 29 -12.32 13.51 10.04
N GLU A 30 -12.16 14.58 10.81
CA GLU A 30 -13.23 15.14 11.62
C GLU A 30 -14.33 15.75 10.76
N TRP A 31 -13.95 16.57 9.77
CA TRP A 31 -14.90 17.30 8.93
C TRP A 31 -15.73 16.41 8.01
N LEU A 32 -15.10 15.41 7.36
CA LEU A 32 -15.78 14.55 6.37
C LEU A 32 -16.42 13.31 7.01
N PHE A 33 -15.82 12.77 8.07
CA PHE A 33 -16.18 11.46 8.61
C PHE A 33 -16.63 11.52 10.06
N GLY A 34 -16.57 12.70 10.69
CA GLY A 34 -16.91 12.89 12.10
C GLY A 34 -15.98 12.10 13.04
N SER A 35 -14.75 11.80 12.61
CA SER A 35 -13.79 11.02 13.39
C SER A 35 -12.35 11.30 12.98
N ILE A 36 -11.56 11.78 13.94
CA ILE A 36 -10.10 11.97 13.79
C ILE A 36 -9.40 10.66 13.41
N GLY A 37 -9.91 9.51 13.90
CA GLY A 37 -9.34 8.20 13.59
C GLY A 37 -9.31 7.88 12.09
N TRP A 38 -10.33 8.24 11.35
CA TRP A 38 -10.36 8.11 9.89
C TRP A 38 -9.28 8.97 9.23
N GLY A 39 -9.13 10.22 9.68
CA GLY A 39 -8.09 11.11 9.16
C GLY A 39 -6.69 10.54 9.36
N LEU A 40 -6.38 10.05 10.56
CA LEU A 40 -5.09 9.45 10.86
C LEU A 40 -4.84 8.18 10.01
N ALA A 41 -5.83 7.30 9.92
CA ALA A 41 -5.73 6.07 9.12
C ALA A 41 -5.47 6.39 7.63
N HIS A 42 -6.23 7.33 7.05
CA HIS A 42 -6.04 7.76 5.66
C HIS A 42 -4.68 8.41 5.44
N GLY A 43 -4.20 9.24 6.39
CA GLY A 43 -2.88 9.85 6.32
C GLY A 43 -1.76 8.81 6.27
N VAL A 44 -1.81 7.81 7.15
CA VAL A 44 -0.83 6.70 7.16
C VAL A 44 -0.91 5.88 5.87
N LEU A 45 -2.11 5.49 5.44
CA LEU A 45 -2.28 4.70 4.21
C LEU A 45 -1.84 5.47 2.96
N PHE A 46 -2.12 6.77 2.89
CA PHE A 46 -1.67 7.62 1.79
C PHE A 46 -0.15 7.74 1.75
N ALA A 47 0.51 7.92 2.91
CA ALA A 47 1.97 7.93 2.99
C ALA A 47 2.57 6.59 2.50
N LEU A 48 2.02 5.46 2.96
CA LEU A 48 2.46 4.13 2.51
C LEU A 48 2.24 3.93 1.01
N ALA A 49 1.09 4.34 0.47
CA ALA A 49 0.83 4.28 -0.96
C ALA A 49 1.84 5.12 -1.76
N LEU A 50 2.16 6.34 -1.30
CA LEU A 50 3.17 7.20 -1.93
C LEU A 50 4.56 6.56 -1.90
N ILE A 51 4.97 5.93 -0.79
CA ILE A 51 6.25 5.21 -0.69
C ILE A 51 6.33 4.13 -1.78
N VAL A 52 5.27 3.32 -1.92
CA VAL A 52 5.22 2.27 -2.96
C VAL A 52 5.28 2.90 -4.36
N VAL A 53 4.51 3.95 -4.62
CA VAL A 53 4.50 4.64 -5.93
C VAL A 53 5.88 5.19 -6.27
N VAL A 54 6.55 5.87 -5.33
CA VAL A 54 7.90 6.41 -5.54
C VAL A 54 8.90 5.27 -5.77
N ALA A 55 8.84 4.21 -4.98
CA ALA A 55 9.70 3.03 -5.18
C ALA A 55 9.49 2.41 -6.57
N MET A 56 8.24 2.25 -7.01
CA MET A 56 7.91 1.73 -8.34
C MET A 56 8.40 2.63 -9.48
N LEU A 57 8.30 3.96 -9.32
CA LEU A 57 8.86 4.93 -10.26
C LEU A 57 10.39 4.83 -10.32
N MET A 58 11.07 4.70 -9.19
CA MET A 58 12.53 4.48 -9.13
C MET A 58 12.94 3.18 -9.82
N LEU A 59 12.14 2.12 -9.68
CA LEU A 59 12.33 0.84 -10.38
C LEU A 59 12.00 0.91 -11.87
N GLY A 60 11.41 2.01 -12.36
CA GLY A 60 11.15 2.27 -13.77
C GLY A 60 9.70 2.07 -14.21
N ALA A 61 8.76 2.02 -13.28
CA ALA A 61 7.35 2.06 -13.64
C ALA A 61 7.02 3.30 -14.46
N SER A 62 6.19 3.16 -15.50
CA SER A 62 5.80 4.27 -16.33
C SER A 62 4.83 5.19 -15.61
N ARG A 63 4.88 6.50 -15.90
CA ARG A 63 3.89 7.46 -15.40
C ARG A 63 2.46 7.07 -15.81
N GLY A 64 2.30 6.48 -16.99
CA GLY A 64 1.01 5.98 -17.47
C GLY A 64 0.45 4.87 -16.57
N SER A 65 1.29 3.92 -16.11
CA SER A 65 0.86 2.89 -15.18
C SER A 65 0.43 3.46 -13.83
N VAL A 66 1.14 4.49 -13.33
CA VAL A 66 0.79 5.18 -12.06
C VAL A 66 -0.56 5.87 -12.19
N ILE A 67 -0.76 6.63 -13.27
CA ILE A 67 -2.03 7.35 -13.50
C ILE A 67 -3.17 6.35 -13.70
N ALA A 68 -2.98 5.32 -14.54
CA ALA A 68 -4.00 4.31 -14.79
C ALA A 68 -4.42 3.59 -13.51
N SER A 69 -3.46 3.15 -12.68
CA SER A 69 -3.76 2.51 -11.40
C SER A 69 -4.49 3.43 -10.42
N LEU A 70 -4.11 4.73 -10.37
CA LEU A 70 -4.79 5.73 -9.55
C LEU A 70 -6.24 5.94 -10.00
N VAL A 71 -6.47 6.11 -11.31
CA VAL A 71 -7.83 6.32 -11.86
C VAL A 71 -8.72 5.11 -11.56
N VAL A 72 -8.21 3.89 -11.77
CA VAL A 72 -9.00 2.68 -11.46
C VAL A 72 -9.27 2.57 -9.96
N ALA A 73 -8.29 2.83 -9.10
CA ALA A 73 -8.47 2.80 -7.65
C ALA A 73 -9.49 3.86 -7.18
N ALA A 74 -9.45 5.06 -7.76
CA ALA A 74 -10.43 6.11 -7.47
C ALA A 74 -11.86 5.70 -7.91
N LEU A 75 -12.00 5.10 -9.08
CA LEU A 75 -13.30 4.58 -9.55
C LEU A 75 -13.81 3.48 -8.62
N VAL A 76 -12.96 2.54 -8.20
CA VAL A 76 -13.33 1.50 -7.22
C VAL A 76 -13.81 2.13 -5.92
N ALA A 77 -13.08 3.12 -5.39
CA ALA A 77 -13.48 3.83 -4.17
C ALA A 77 -14.83 4.53 -4.33
N ILE A 78 -15.05 5.25 -5.43
CA ILE A 78 -16.32 5.96 -5.69
C ILE A 78 -17.49 4.97 -5.78
N VAL A 79 -17.33 3.90 -6.57
CA VAL A 79 -18.39 2.89 -6.72
C VAL A 79 -18.70 2.24 -5.37
N LEU A 80 -17.67 1.87 -4.61
CA LEU A 80 -17.84 1.26 -3.29
C LEU A 80 -18.52 2.23 -2.31
N ALA A 81 -18.13 3.51 -2.30
CA ALA A 81 -18.76 4.52 -1.46
C ALA A 81 -20.26 4.65 -1.76
N VAL A 82 -20.64 4.70 -3.04
CA VAL A 82 -22.04 4.78 -3.47
C VAL A 82 -22.82 3.51 -3.06
N VAL A 83 -22.25 2.32 -3.33
CA VAL A 83 -22.87 1.03 -3.00
C VAL A 83 -23.12 0.90 -1.50
N LEU A 84 -22.15 1.30 -0.67
CA LEU A 84 -22.27 1.25 0.79
C LEU A 84 -23.21 2.34 1.31
N ALA A 85 -23.10 3.59 0.85
CA ALA A 85 -23.96 4.68 1.30
C ALA A 85 -25.44 4.48 0.95
N LEU A 86 -25.72 3.81 -0.17
CA LEU A 86 -27.08 3.39 -0.56
C LEU A 86 -27.52 2.07 0.10
N ASN A 87 -26.65 1.45 0.91
CA ASN A 87 -26.91 0.16 1.55
C ASN A 87 -27.36 -0.94 0.57
N VAL A 88 -26.85 -0.92 -0.67
CA VAL A 88 -27.29 -1.87 -1.72
C VAL A 88 -27.06 -3.31 -1.27
N LEU A 89 -25.88 -3.62 -0.73
CA LEU A 89 -25.54 -4.96 -0.27
C LEU A 89 -26.30 -5.37 0.98
N HIS A 90 -26.52 -4.45 1.94
CA HIS A 90 -27.36 -4.68 3.11
C HIS A 90 -28.81 -4.99 2.71
N ASN A 91 -29.39 -4.17 1.84
CA ASN A 91 -30.78 -4.38 1.38
C ASN A 91 -30.93 -5.69 0.62
N THR A 92 -29.94 -6.05 -0.21
CA THR A 92 -29.92 -7.33 -0.93
C THR A 92 -29.81 -8.51 0.05
N ALA A 93 -28.90 -8.42 1.02
CA ALA A 93 -28.76 -9.45 2.05
C ALA A 93 -30.02 -9.58 2.93
N THR A 94 -30.66 -8.49 3.26
CA THR A 94 -31.95 -8.46 3.99
C THR A 94 -33.04 -9.20 3.20
N TYR A 95 -33.12 -8.95 1.90
CA TYR A 95 -34.09 -9.66 1.05
C TYR A 95 -33.86 -11.19 1.08
N PHE A 96 -32.62 -11.65 0.99
CA PHE A 96 -32.32 -13.08 1.09
C PHE A 96 -32.50 -13.63 2.50
N ALA A 97 -32.15 -12.88 3.56
CA ALA A 97 -32.34 -13.29 4.94
C ALA A 97 -33.79 -13.59 5.28
N GLN A 98 -34.73 -12.84 4.71
CA GLN A 98 -36.16 -13.04 4.89
C GLN A 98 -36.69 -14.36 4.27
N GLN A 99 -35.92 -15.01 3.42
CA GLN A 99 -36.30 -16.24 2.72
C GLN A 99 -35.65 -17.48 3.30
N VAL A 100 -34.76 -17.36 4.28
CA VAL A 100 -34.06 -18.45 4.93
C VAL A 100 -34.36 -18.49 6.43
N ALA A 101 -34.29 -19.68 7.01
CA ALA A 101 -34.48 -19.86 8.44
C ALA A 101 -33.19 -19.57 9.22
N ALA A 102 -33.31 -19.38 10.53
CA ALA A 102 -32.17 -19.26 11.41
C ALA A 102 -31.13 -20.40 11.17
N PRO A 103 -29.83 -20.14 11.27
CA PRO A 103 -29.15 -18.91 11.75
C PRO A 103 -28.90 -17.83 10.67
N LEU A 104 -29.44 -17.95 9.46
CA LEU A 104 -29.21 -17.05 8.32
C LEU A 104 -30.36 -16.04 8.13
N ASP A 105 -31.09 -15.77 9.19
CA ASP A 105 -32.24 -14.86 9.22
C ASP A 105 -31.85 -13.38 9.36
N ASN A 106 -30.55 -13.09 9.37
CA ASN A 106 -30.04 -11.72 9.40
C ASN A 106 -29.13 -11.40 8.20
N PRO A 107 -29.08 -10.13 7.72
CA PRO A 107 -28.33 -9.76 6.53
C PRO A 107 -26.82 -9.94 6.68
N GLU A 108 -26.25 -9.75 7.85
CA GLU A 108 -24.82 -9.89 8.09
C GLU A 108 -24.39 -11.36 7.97
N ALA A 109 -25.20 -12.31 8.45
CA ALA A 109 -24.91 -13.73 8.31
C ALA A 109 -24.99 -14.17 6.84
N VAL A 110 -26.01 -13.70 6.10
CA VAL A 110 -26.10 -13.93 4.65
C VAL A 110 -24.88 -13.38 3.92
N GLY A 111 -24.49 -12.14 4.26
CA GLY A 111 -23.29 -11.51 3.70
C GLY A 111 -22.01 -12.30 4.01
N ALA A 112 -21.85 -12.74 5.27
CA ALA A 112 -20.71 -13.54 5.69
C ALA A 112 -20.61 -14.86 4.92
N VAL A 113 -21.71 -15.61 4.80
CA VAL A 113 -21.74 -16.87 4.05
C VAL A 113 -21.46 -16.64 2.56
N ALA A 114 -22.10 -15.65 1.95
CA ALA A 114 -21.86 -15.31 0.55
C ALA A 114 -20.40 -14.92 0.30
N GLY A 115 -19.83 -14.06 1.16
CA GLY A 115 -18.43 -13.68 1.09
C GLY A 115 -17.48 -14.85 1.28
N ALA A 116 -17.73 -15.73 2.26
CA ALA A 116 -16.93 -16.93 2.50
C ALA A 116 -16.88 -17.83 1.26
N VAL A 117 -18.05 -18.09 0.65
CA VAL A 117 -18.15 -18.93 -0.54
C VAL A 117 -17.43 -18.29 -1.73
N ILE A 118 -17.70 -17.02 -2.02
CA ILE A 118 -17.15 -16.34 -3.20
C ILE A 118 -15.62 -16.24 -3.08
N VAL A 119 -15.10 -15.66 -1.99
CA VAL A 119 -13.65 -15.44 -1.83
C VAL A 119 -12.93 -16.78 -1.64
N GLY A 120 -13.51 -17.72 -0.89
CA GLY A 120 -12.97 -19.05 -0.70
C GLY A 120 -12.78 -19.80 -2.03
N LEU A 121 -13.80 -19.80 -2.89
CA LEU A 121 -13.74 -20.44 -4.20
C LEU A 121 -12.76 -19.74 -5.15
N ILE A 122 -12.70 -18.41 -5.14
CA ILE A 122 -11.73 -17.67 -5.96
C ILE A 122 -10.31 -18.04 -5.56
N LEU A 123 -9.98 -18.01 -4.26
CA LEU A 123 -8.63 -18.34 -3.79
C LEU A 123 -8.30 -19.82 -3.97
N LEU A 124 -9.28 -20.72 -3.79
CA LEU A 124 -9.12 -22.12 -4.14
C LEU A 124 -8.66 -22.28 -5.59
N LEU A 125 -9.39 -21.70 -6.54
CA LEU A 125 -9.12 -21.85 -7.97
C LEU A 125 -7.78 -21.22 -8.37
N VAL A 126 -7.49 -20.03 -7.88
CA VAL A 126 -6.24 -19.30 -8.19
C VAL A 126 -5.02 -20.04 -7.66
N LEU A 127 -5.03 -20.44 -6.38
CA LEU A 127 -3.89 -21.10 -5.75
C LEU A 127 -3.75 -22.56 -6.20
N TRP A 128 -4.86 -23.26 -6.49
CA TRP A 128 -4.79 -24.60 -7.05
C TRP A 128 -4.04 -24.63 -8.39
N ARG A 129 -4.36 -23.66 -9.27
CA ARG A 129 -3.68 -23.56 -10.59
C ARG A 129 -2.22 -23.12 -10.47
N GLY A 130 -1.89 -22.25 -9.50
CA GLY A 130 -0.54 -21.70 -9.34
C GLY A 130 0.42 -22.52 -8.50
N ALA A 131 -0.08 -23.18 -7.44
CA ALA A 131 0.76 -23.82 -6.42
C ALA A 131 0.28 -25.22 -5.98
N GLY A 132 -0.74 -25.79 -6.66
CA GLY A 132 -1.22 -27.15 -6.43
C GLY A 132 -2.30 -27.28 -5.35
N ALA A 133 -2.77 -28.53 -5.13
CA ALA A 133 -3.93 -28.83 -4.30
C ALA A 133 -3.83 -28.39 -2.84
N GLY A 134 -2.66 -28.54 -2.20
CA GLY A 134 -2.47 -28.12 -0.81
C GLY A 134 -2.63 -26.61 -0.63
N ALA A 135 -2.05 -25.82 -1.57
CA ALA A 135 -2.21 -24.36 -1.58
C ALA A 135 -3.66 -23.96 -1.89
N GLY A 136 -4.34 -24.70 -2.76
CA GLY A 136 -5.76 -24.47 -3.06
C GLY A 136 -6.64 -24.66 -1.81
N ILE A 137 -6.44 -25.74 -1.05
CA ILE A 137 -7.19 -25.98 0.20
C ILE A 137 -6.91 -24.91 1.24
N ALA A 138 -5.63 -24.51 1.41
CA ALA A 138 -5.27 -23.40 2.31
C ALA A 138 -5.93 -22.08 1.86
N GLY A 139 -5.98 -21.86 0.54
CA GLY A 139 -6.67 -20.72 -0.06
C GLY A 139 -8.18 -20.73 0.17
N LEU A 140 -8.80 -21.91 0.09
CA LEU A 140 -10.23 -22.06 0.40
C LEU A 140 -10.52 -21.65 1.85
N VAL A 141 -9.75 -22.19 2.81
CA VAL A 141 -9.96 -21.90 4.23
C VAL A 141 -9.68 -20.43 4.54
N GLY A 142 -8.50 -19.92 4.14
CA GLY A 142 -8.13 -18.51 4.34
C GLY A 142 -9.08 -17.55 3.63
N GLY A 143 -9.47 -17.90 2.40
CA GLY A 143 -10.43 -17.14 1.61
C GLY A 143 -11.84 -17.14 2.21
N ALA A 144 -12.28 -18.27 2.76
CA ALA A 144 -13.56 -18.33 3.45
C ALA A 144 -13.59 -17.44 4.69
N VAL A 145 -12.54 -17.45 5.52
CA VAL A 145 -12.44 -16.57 6.69
C VAL A 145 -12.43 -15.11 6.30
N LEU A 146 -11.55 -14.71 5.36
CA LEU A 146 -11.46 -13.34 4.88
C LEU A 146 -12.75 -12.90 4.20
N GLY A 147 -13.32 -13.77 3.36
CA GLY A 147 -14.58 -13.52 2.66
C GLY A 147 -15.75 -13.36 3.60
N ALA A 148 -15.83 -14.17 4.68
CA ALA A 148 -16.84 -14.04 5.71
C ALA A 148 -16.76 -12.66 6.40
N LEU A 149 -15.56 -12.24 6.80
CA LEU A 149 -15.36 -10.93 7.43
C LEU A 149 -15.73 -9.77 6.49
N VAL A 150 -15.29 -9.83 5.25
CA VAL A 150 -15.60 -8.80 4.25
C VAL A 150 -17.11 -8.80 3.94
N GLY A 151 -17.70 -9.97 3.72
CA GLY A 151 -19.13 -10.09 3.44
C GLY A 151 -20.01 -9.63 4.59
N PHE A 152 -19.64 -9.95 5.84
CA PHE A 152 -20.29 -9.42 7.05
C PHE A 152 -20.24 -7.89 7.07
N LEU A 153 -19.07 -7.30 6.88
CA LEU A 153 -18.90 -5.85 6.86
C LEU A 153 -19.71 -5.20 5.74
N LEU A 154 -19.69 -5.76 4.53
CA LEU A 154 -20.40 -5.21 3.38
C LEU A 154 -21.92 -5.33 3.49
N ALA A 155 -22.43 -6.35 4.19
CA ALA A 155 -23.86 -6.54 4.47
C ALA A 155 -24.35 -5.79 5.72
N SER A 156 -23.47 -5.22 6.53
CA SER A 156 -23.86 -4.36 7.66
C SER A 156 -24.46 -3.04 7.16
N PRO A 157 -25.35 -2.40 7.94
CA PRO A 157 -25.90 -1.10 7.57
C PRO A 157 -24.85 0.00 7.69
N TRP A 158 -24.68 0.81 6.66
CA TRP A 158 -23.70 1.90 6.61
C TRP A 158 -24.37 3.25 6.62
N THR A 159 -23.86 4.17 7.44
CA THR A 159 -24.13 5.59 7.27
C THR A 159 -23.11 6.21 6.31
N THR A 160 -23.46 7.32 5.68
CA THR A 160 -22.64 7.94 4.62
C THR A 160 -21.19 8.23 5.05
N PRO A 161 -20.90 8.84 6.23
CA PRO A 161 -19.53 9.16 6.59
C PRO A 161 -18.60 7.92 6.71
N PRO A 162 -18.93 6.87 7.48
CA PRO A 162 -18.09 5.68 7.55
C PRO A 162 -18.04 4.89 6.25
N ALA A 163 -19.11 4.89 5.42
CA ALA A 163 -19.10 4.29 4.10
C ALA A 163 -18.04 4.95 3.20
N ALA A 164 -17.99 6.27 3.18
CA ALA A 164 -16.99 7.02 2.44
C ALA A 164 -15.57 6.76 2.98
N GLY A 165 -15.39 6.78 4.32
CA GLY A 165 -14.11 6.48 4.95
C GLY A 165 -13.57 5.09 4.59
N PHE A 166 -14.42 4.07 4.66
CA PHE A 166 -14.06 2.71 4.28
C PHE A 166 -13.71 2.60 2.78
N ALA A 167 -14.50 3.23 1.91
CA ALA A 167 -14.26 3.21 0.48
C ALA A 167 -12.94 3.89 0.09
N ILE A 168 -12.59 5.03 0.72
CA ILE A 168 -11.29 5.69 0.53
C ILE A 168 -10.15 4.78 1.01
N THR A 169 -10.30 4.11 2.14
CA THR A 169 -9.33 3.11 2.63
C THR A 169 -9.07 2.04 1.59
N VAL A 170 -10.14 1.45 1.03
CA VAL A 170 -10.03 0.45 -0.05
C VAL A 170 -9.33 1.02 -1.27
N GLY A 171 -9.67 2.24 -1.69
CA GLY A 171 -9.01 2.92 -2.80
C GLY A 171 -7.52 3.12 -2.59
N LEU A 172 -7.12 3.59 -1.39
CA LEU A 172 -5.72 3.82 -1.04
C LEU A 172 -4.90 2.52 -0.99
N ILE A 173 -5.50 1.40 -0.62
CA ILE A 173 -4.85 0.08 -0.67
C ILE A 173 -4.82 -0.45 -2.12
N THR A 174 -5.91 -0.29 -2.84
CA THR A 174 -6.05 -0.79 -4.22
C THR A 174 -5.06 -0.11 -5.17
N TRP A 175 -4.78 1.17 -4.99
CA TRP A 175 -3.87 1.93 -5.87
C TRP A 175 -2.47 1.31 -5.96
N PRO A 176 -1.69 1.16 -4.87
CA PRO A 176 -0.37 0.55 -4.95
C PRO A 176 -0.41 -0.92 -5.37
N VAL A 177 -1.45 -1.66 -4.99
CA VAL A 177 -1.63 -3.07 -5.42
C VAL A 177 -1.80 -3.15 -6.94
N LEU A 178 -2.68 -2.34 -7.53
CA LEU A 178 -2.85 -2.29 -8.98
C LEU A 178 -1.57 -1.84 -9.68
N LEU A 179 -0.85 -0.87 -9.12
CA LEU A 179 0.43 -0.44 -9.69
C LEU A 179 1.45 -1.58 -9.70
N LEU A 180 1.55 -2.35 -8.62
CA LEU A 180 2.40 -3.54 -8.54
C LEU A 180 2.02 -4.59 -9.59
N LEU A 181 0.72 -4.84 -9.78
CA LEU A 181 0.23 -5.80 -10.76
C LEU A 181 0.47 -5.34 -12.21
N LEU A 182 0.28 -4.06 -12.51
CA LEU A 182 0.39 -3.51 -13.86
C LEU A 182 1.84 -3.27 -14.30
N ALA A 183 2.68 -2.84 -13.38
CA ALA A 183 4.06 -2.46 -13.66
C ALA A 183 5.09 -3.50 -13.19
N GLY A 184 4.83 -4.22 -12.10
CA GLY A 184 5.76 -5.17 -11.49
C GLY A 184 6.36 -6.20 -12.46
N PRO A 185 5.55 -6.90 -13.27
CA PRO A 185 6.07 -7.90 -14.22
C PRO A 185 6.97 -7.33 -15.32
N LYS A 186 6.96 -6.01 -15.53
CA LYS A 186 7.75 -5.29 -16.55
C LYS A 186 9.04 -4.69 -16.01
N LEU A 187 9.28 -4.82 -14.69
CA LEU A 187 10.44 -4.23 -14.04
C LEU A 187 11.57 -5.26 -13.96
N ASP A 188 12.78 -4.81 -14.24
CA ASP A 188 14.01 -5.54 -13.93
C ASP A 188 14.75 -4.80 -12.79
N PRO A 189 14.52 -5.21 -11.52
CA PRO A 189 15.19 -4.59 -10.38
C PRO A 189 16.70 -4.75 -10.45
N ALA A 190 17.22 -5.89 -10.97
CA ALA A 190 18.65 -6.18 -11.02
C ALA A 190 19.38 -5.22 -11.95
N GLU A 191 18.80 -4.94 -13.13
CA GLU A 191 19.35 -3.96 -14.07
C GLU A 191 19.38 -2.55 -13.46
N ARG A 192 18.30 -2.14 -12.79
CA ARG A 192 18.19 -0.81 -12.19
C ARG A 192 19.11 -0.62 -10.98
N PHE A 193 19.17 -1.59 -10.07
CA PHE A 193 20.12 -1.55 -8.95
C PHE A 193 21.57 -1.67 -9.41
N GLY A 194 21.82 -2.39 -10.52
CA GLY A 194 23.15 -2.43 -11.14
C GLY A 194 23.64 -1.06 -11.61
N ARG A 195 22.74 -0.22 -12.13
CA ARG A 195 23.06 1.17 -12.54
C ARG A 195 23.22 2.13 -11.36
N LEU A 196 22.66 1.82 -10.20
CA LEU A 196 22.81 2.62 -8.98
C LEU A 196 24.07 2.27 -8.18
N LYS A 197 24.83 1.21 -8.56
CA LYS A 197 26.13 0.95 -7.96
C LYS A 197 27.01 2.16 -8.26
N PRO A 198 27.54 2.86 -7.26
CA PRO A 198 28.43 3.99 -7.46
C PRO A 198 29.80 3.45 -7.92
N SER A 199 29.89 3.03 -9.19
CA SER A 199 31.12 2.53 -9.78
C SER A 199 32.27 3.52 -9.59
N THR A 200 32.01 4.80 -9.82
CA THR A 200 32.96 5.89 -9.57
C THR A 200 33.39 5.99 -8.11
N THR A 201 32.48 5.86 -7.14
CA THR A 201 32.84 5.92 -5.71
C THR A 201 33.67 4.72 -5.27
N ILE A 202 33.33 3.52 -5.78
CA ILE A 202 34.10 2.30 -5.49
C ILE A 202 35.48 2.38 -6.16
N GLU A 203 35.53 2.89 -7.39
CA GLU A 203 36.79 3.08 -8.15
C GLU A 203 37.68 4.10 -7.45
N THR A 204 37.17 5.28 -7.06
CA THR A 204 37.90 6.28 -6.29
C THR A 204 38.35 5.74 -4.92
N ALA A 205 37.54 4.94 -4.23
CA ALA A 205 37.94 4.33 -2.96
C ALA A 205 39.06 3.30 -3.16
N ASN A 206 39.03 2.51 -4.23
CA ASN A 206 40.08 1.55 -4.58
C ASN A 206 41.39 2.27 -5.00
N GLU A 207 41.29 3.35 -5.77
CA GLU A 207 42.44 4.18 -6.15
C GLU A 207 43.10 4.83 -4.91
N THR A 208 42.27 5.37 -3.99
CA THR A 208 42.75 5.95 -2.73
C THR A 208 43.46 4.90 -1.87
N LYS A 209 42.91 3.69 -1.79
CA LYS A 209 43.54 2.57 -1.06
C LYS A 209 44.88 2.18 -1.70
N ALA A 210 44.93 2.02 -3.01
CA ALA A 210 46.15 1.68 -3.73
C ALA A 210 47.23 2.75 -3.58
N TRP A 211 46.84 4.04 -3.60
CA TRP A 211 47.73 5.15 -3.35
C TRP A 211 48.32 5.11 -1.93
N LEU A 212 47.49 4.90 -0.89
CA LEU A 212 47.93 4.78 0.49
C LEU A 212 48.91 3.61 0.68
N GLU A 213 48.62 2.44 0.09
CA GLU A 213 49.49 1.29 0.18
C GLU A 213 50.87 1.56 -0.46
N ASN A 214 50.90 2.22 -1.63
CA ASN A 214 52.13 2.59 -2.30
C ASN A 214 52.95 3.63 -1.51
N GLU A 215 52.30 4.64 -0.97
CA GLU A 215 52.97 5.66 -0.12
C GLU A 215 53.54 5.04 1.15
N TRP A 216 52.77 4.14 1.79
CA TRP A 216 53.26 3.41 2.98
C TRP A 216 54.48 2.55 2.67
N ARG A 217 54.48 1.77 1.58
CA ARG A 217 55.64 0.98 1.13
C ARG A 217 56.85 1.87 0.81
N SER A 218 56.65 3.03 0.23
CA SER A 218 57.74 3.95 -0.11
C SER A 218 58.40 4.51 1.13
N ARG A 219 57.63 4.85 2.15
CA ARG A 219 58.14 5.31 3.46
C ARG A 219 58.90 4.24 4.21
N GLN A 220 58.40 2.99 4.22
CA GLN A 220 59.12 1.88 4.83
C GLN A 220 60.51 1.66 4.17
N LYS A 221 60.59 1.70 2.85
CA LYS A 221 61.88 1.59 2.15
C LYS A 221 62.86 2.69 2.47
N LYS A 222 62.41 3.90 2.74
CA LYS A 222 63.26 5.02 3.16
C LYS A 222 63.78 4.86 4.59
N LEU A 223 62.99 4.25 5.48
CA LEU A 223 63.39 4.00 6.88
C LEU A 223 64.44 2.88 7.01
N VAL A 224 64.33 1.84 6.16
CA VAL A 224 65.30 0.70 6.15
C VAL A 224 66.66 1.09 5.54
N LYS A 225 66.76 2.19 4.78
CA LYS A 225 68.00 2.65 4.15
C LYS A 225 68.79 3.67 5.03
N ARG A 226 68.31 3.98 6.21
CA ARG A 226 69.02 4.78 7.24
C ARG A 226 69.55 3.84 8.31
#